data_3c7cb82ecdbfaa47dbc6bf9f32ad1ca0
#
_entry.id   3c7cb82ecdbfaa47dbc6bf9f32ad1ca0
#
_cell.length_a   1.000
_cell.length_b   1.000
_cell.length_c   1.000
_cell.angle_alpha   90.00
_cell.angle_beta   90.00
_cell.angle_gamma   90.00
#
_symmetry.space_group_name_H-M   'P 1'
#
loop_
_entity.id
_entity.type
_entity.pdbx_description
1 polymer ?
#
loop_
_entity_poly.entity_id
_entity_poly.type
_entity_poly.pdbx_seq_one_letter_code
_entity_poly.pdbx_strand_id
1 'polypeptide(L)'
;MRTKKLLAALIVGGVFSLPLLGVGQASAAAVPVVYIHEIQYSPAGPDIPVTTAKLNGEWVQLTNTTARSVAMTNWTLRDKAGHVYRFPRFGLGAHKSVYVHTGAGTNSAVNLYWGHKPPSSFSYVWNNSGTETARLENAAGKTVDYRTYVGRSVPGPADVIYGP
;
A
#
# COMPACT_ATOMS: atom_id res chain seq x y z
N MET A 1 71.16 56.31 -30.16
CA MET A 1 69.67 56.20 -30.11
C MET A 1 69.31 54.71 -30.03
N ARG A 2 68.85 54.25 -28.84
CA ARG A 2 68.43 52.84 -28.64
C ARG A 2 66.92 52.83 -28.43
N THR A 3 66.17 52.32 -29.39
CA THR A 3 64.74 52.14 -29.32
C THR A 3 64.38 50.94 -28.45
N LYS A 4 63.64 51.18 -27.36
CA LYS A 4 63.11 50.09 -26.53
C LYS A 4 61.80 49.63 -27.11
N LYS A 5 61.72 48.36 -27.45
CA LYS A 5 60.41 47.70 -27.84
C LYS A 5 59.70 47.28 -26.56
N LEU A 6 58.49 47.78 -26.37
CA LEU A 6 57.57 47.27 -25.35
C LEU A 6 56.94 45.99 -25.88
N LEU A 7 57.03 44.93 -25.06
CA LEU A 7 56.34 43.68 -25.27
C LEU A 7 55.02 43.75 -24.46
N ALA A 8 53.88 43.75 -25.14
CA ALA A 8 52.56 43.66 -24.51
C ALA A 8 52.25 42.15 -24.26
N ALA A 9 52.05 41.79 -23.00
CA ALA A 9 51.59 40.48 -22.62
C ALA A 9 50.05 40.42 -22.68
N LEU A 10 49.55 39.50 -23.55
CA LEU A 10 48.14 39.24 -23.67
C LEU A 10 47.74 38.21 -22.62
N ILE A 11 46.95 38.60 -21.62
CA ILE A 11 46.38 37.71 -20.62
C ILE A 11 45.08 37.15 -21.20
N VAL A 12 45.11 35.88 -21.60
CA VAL A 12 43.91 35.12 -21.98
C VAL A 12 43.24 34.60 -20.72
N GLY A 13 42.17 35.31 -20.29
CA GLY A 13 41.31 34.85 -19.21
C GLY A 13 40.45 33.65 -19.60
N GLY A 14 40.87 32.46 -19.18
CA GLY A 14 40.03 31.27 -19.32
C GLY A 14 38.83 31.34 -18.37
N VAL A 15 37.62 31.41 -18.93
CA VAL A 15 36.37 31.29 -18.17
C VAL A 15 36.17 29.78 -17.89
N PHE A 16 36.45 29.36 -16.66
CA PHE A 16 36.09 28.02 -16.20
C PHE A 16 34.58 27.98 -15.89
N SER A 17 33.80 27.41 -16.81
CA SER A 17 32.41 27.06 -16.57
C SER A 17 32.39 25.77 -15.73
N LEU A 18 32.05 25.88 -14.44
CA LEU A 18 31.74 24.71 -13.62
C LEU A 18 30.39 24.14 -14.08
N PRO A 19 30.30 22.82 -14.33
CA PRO A 19 29.00 22.20 -14.60
C PRO A 19 28.14 22.28 -13.33
N LEU A 20 26.97 22.89 -13.45
CA LEU A 20 25.94 22.85 -12.41
C LEU A 20 25.48 21.39 -12.29
N LEU A 21 25.91 20.70 -11.25
CA LEU A 21 25.36 19.39 -10.90
C LEU A 21 23.88 19.60 -10.58
N GLY A 22 23.02 19.22 -11.51
CA GLY A 22 21.59 19.22 -11.31
C GLY A 22 21.26 18.28 -10.14
N VAL A 23 20.83 18.84 -9.02
CA VAL A 23 20.23 18.07 -7.92
C VAL A 23 18.96 17.47 -8.51
N GLY A 24 19.02 16.16 -8.84
CA GLY A 24 17.85 15.40 -9.25
C GLY A 24 16.79 15.52 -8.16
N GLN A 25 15.70 16.21 -8.44
CA GLN A 25 14.55 16.22 -7.54
C GLN A 25 14.02 14.78 -7.47
N ALA A 26 14.09 14.19 -6.30
CA ALA A 26 13.38 12.95 -6.03
C ALA A 26 11.89 13.20 -6.27
N SER A 27 11.33 12.61 -7.33
CA SER A 27 9.90 12.66 -7.57
C SER A 27 9.20 11.95 -6.40
N ALA A 28 8.34 12.65 -5.68
CA ALA A 28 7.49 12.00 -4.69
C ALA A 28 6.70 10.88 -5.39
N ALA A 29 6.69 9.69 -4.78
CA ALA A 29 5.92 8.58 -5.32
C ALA A 29 4.45 9.00 -5.44
N ALA A 30 3.85 8.78 -6.61
CA ALA A 30 2.46 9.13 -6.83
C ALA A 30 1.57 8.32 -5.89
N VAL A 31 0.62 8.98 -5.23
CA VAL A 31 -0.36 8.31 -4.36
C VAL A 31 -1.20 7.36 -5.21
N PRO A 32 -1.34 6.07 -4.83
CA PRO A 32 -2.15 5.13 -5.59
C PRO A 32 -3.62 5.55 -5.66
N VAL A 33 -4.30 5.26 -6.78
CA VAL A 33 -5.74 5.56 -6.96
C VAL A 33 -6.63 4.88 -5.91
N VAL A 34 -6.22 3.71 -5.44
CA VAL A 34 -6.76 3.03 -4.26
C VAL A 34 -5.57 2.52 -3.46
N TYR A 35 -5.53 2.80 -2.18
CA TYR A 35 -4.46 2.33 -1.31
C TYR A 35 -4.98 1.53 -0.12
N ILE A 36 -4.11 0.70 0.44
CA ILE A 36 -4.34 -0.03 1.68
C ILE A 36 -4.11 0.95 2.83
N HIS A 37 -5.20 1.36 3.49
CA HIS A 37 -5.15 2.35 4.56
C HIS A 37 -4.82 1.70 5.90
N GLU A 38 -5.46 0.58 6.21
CA GLU A 38 -5.31 -0.08 7.50
C GLU A 38 -5.46 -1.60 7.35
N ILE A 39 -4.72 -2.34 8.15
CA ILE A 39 -4.82 -3.79 8.26
C ILE A 39 -5.02 -4.13 9.73
N GLN A 40 -6.23 -4.58 10.08
CA GLN A 40 -6.54 -5.18 11.38
C GLN A 40 -6.24 -6.68 11.28
N TYR A 41 -5.07 -7.08 11.76
CA TYR A 41 -4.59 -8.46 11.64
C TYR A 41 -4.78 -9.29 12.91
N SER A 42 -5.09 -8.66 14.05
CA SER A 42 -5.33 -9.34 15.33
C SER A 42 -6.53 -8.72 16.02
N PRO A 43 -7.75 -9.26 15.86
CA PRO A 43 -8.91 -8.80 16.59
C PRO A 43 -8.79 -9.09 18.10
N ALA A 44 -9.58 -8.40 18.93
CA ALA A 44 -9.53 -8.58 20.37
C ALA A 44 -9.84 -10.02 20.81
N GLY A 45 -9.07 -10.51 21.78
CA GLY A 45 -9.25 -11.81 22.40
C GLY A 45 -8.44 -12.94 21.73
N PRO A 46 -8.51 -14.17 22.27
CA PRO A 46 -7.74 -15.30 21.73
C PRO A 46 -8.30 -15.75 20.38
N ASP A 47 -7.44 -16.25 19.49
CA ASP A 47 -7.84 -16.73 18.16
C ASP A 47 -8.77 -17.96 18.24
N ILE A 48 -8.70 -18.73 19.30
CA ILE A 48 -9.55 -19.92 19.53
C ILE A 48 -10.51 -19.72 20.72
N PRO A 49 -11.75 -20.25 20.61
CA PRO A 49 -12.32 -20.92 19.45
C PRO A 49 -12.53 -19.92 18.30
N VAL A 50 -12.31 -20.38 17.05
CA VAL A 50 -12.58 -19.58 15.85
C VAL A 50 -14.08 -19.38 15.69
N THR A 51 -14.50 -18.14 15.51
CA THR A 51 -15.89 -17.77 15.26
C THR A 51 -15.99 -16.82 14.07
N THR A 52 -17.15 -16.75 13.44
CA THR A 52 -17.39 -15.77 12.35
C THR A 52 -17.13 -14.33 12.81
N ALA A 53 -17.49 -13.98 14.04
CA ALA A 53 -17.26 -12.65 14.60
C ALA A 53 -15.74 -12.33 14.68
N LYS A 54 -14.92 -13.29 15.09
CA LYS A 54 -13.46 -13.13 15.15
C LYS A 54 -12.84 -13.02 13.77
N LEU A 55 -13.27 -13.87 12.83
CA LEU A 55 -12.82 -13.77 11.44
C LEU A 55 -13.23 -12.42 10.81
N ASN A 56 -14.40 -11.89 11.15
CA ASN A 56 -14.83 -10.57 10.68
C ASN A 56 -14.18 -9.41 11.45
N GLY A 57 -13.58 -9.68 12.60
CA GLY A 57 -12.71 -8.72 13.29
C GLY A 57 -11.36 -8.52 12.59
N GLU A 58 -10.96 -9.45 11.73
CA GLU A 58 -9.78 -9.35 10.86
C GLU A 58 -10.19 -8.77 9.50
N TRP A 59 -9.57 -7.67 9.08
CA TRP A 59 -9.95 -6.99 7.84
C TRP A 59 -8.84 -6.09 7.29
N VAL A 60 -8.99 -5.73 6.01
CA VAL A 60 -8.18 -4.70 5.33
C VAL A 60 -9.09 -3.58 4.86
N GLN A 61 -8.74 -2.34 5.21
CA GLN A 61 -9.40 -1.14 4.71
C GLN A 61 -8.70 -0.63 3.46
N LEU A 62 -9.46 -0.46 2.39
CA LEU A 62 -9.03 0.16 1.14
C LEU A 62 -9.71 1.51 0.97
N THR A 63 -8.94 2.52 0.56
CA THR A 63 -9.44 3.90 0.39
C THR A 63 -9.18 4.39 -1.03
N ASN A 64 -10.21 4.91 -1.67
CA ASN A 64 -10.11 5.60 -2.96
C ASN A 64 -9.64 7.05 -2.74
N THR A 65 -8.50 7.42 -3.31
CA THR A 65 -7.91 8.76 -3.18
C THR A 65 -8.46 9.77 -4.20
N THR A 66 -9.26 9.30 -5.16
CA THR A 66 -9.69 10.10 -6.31
C THR A 66 -11.08 10.70 -6.12
N ALA A 67 -11.37 11.77 -6.85
CA ALA A 67 -12.68 12.42 -6.91
C ALA A 67 -13.70 11.65 -7.79
N ARG A 68 -13.38 10.43 -8.25
CA ARG A 68 -14.25 9.59 -9.07
C ARG A 68 -14.36 8.19 -8.48
N SER A 69 -15.44 7.49 -8.79
CA SER A 69 -15.57 6.08 -8.44
C SER A 69 -14.56 5.24 -9.22
N VAL A 70 -13.91 4.28 -8.54
CA VAL A 70 -12.98 3.32 -9.13
C VAL A 70 -13.66 1.97 -9.26
N ALA A 71 -13.75 1.45 -10.49
CA ALA A 71 -14.26 0.10 -10.75
C ALA A 71 -13.21 -0.94 -10.31
N MET A 72 -13.55 -1.75 -9.31
CA MET A 72 -12.64 -2.75 -8.74
C MET A 72 -13.04 -4.19 -9.11
N THR A 73 -13.99 -4.37 -10.03
CA THR A 73 -14.38 -5.71 -10.49
C THR A 73 -13.17 -6.51 -10.97
N ASN A 74 -13.03 -7.75 -10.50
CA ASN A 74 -11.90 -8.65 -10.77
C ASN A 74 -10.52 -8.19 -10.22
N TRP A 75 -10.44 -7.12 -9.46
CA TRP A 75 -9.23 -6.84 -8.69
C TRP A 75 -8.99 -7.96 -7.69
N THR A 76 -7.77 -8.05 -7.17
CA THR A 76 -7.44 -9.03 -6.13
C THR A 76 -6.72 -8.36 -4.96
N LEU A 77 -7.07 -8.81 -3.75
CA LEU A 77 -6.32 -8.55 -2.53
C LEU A 77 -5.68 -9.87 -2.11
N ARG A 78 -4.37 -9.87 -1.84
CA ARG A 78 -3.59 -11.08 -1.55
C ARG A 78 -2.77 -10.89 -0.29
N ASP A 79 -2.62 -11.99 0.46
CA ASP A 79 -1.60 -12.09 1.51
C ASP A 79 -0.28 -12.67 0.94
N LYS A 80 0.72 -12.79 1.81
CA LYS A 80 2.02 -13.38 1.48
C LYS A 80 1.93 -14.90 1.28
N ALA A 81 1.00 -15.59 1.94
CA ALA A 81 0.83 -17.04 1.86
C ALA A 81 0.14 -17.50 0.57
N GLY A 82 -0.47 -16.58 -0.18
CA GLY A 82 -1.12 -16.86 -1.45
C GLY A 82 -2.65 -16.97 -1.37
N HIS A 83 -3.26 -16.60 -0.25
CA HIS A 83 -4.71 -16.42 -0.21
C HIS A 83 -5.11 -15.26 -1.12
N VAL A 84 -6.23 -15.39 -1.83
CA VAL A 84 -6.67 -14.42 -2.82
C VAL A 84 -8.15 -14.11 -2.64
N TYR A 85 -8.44 -12.86 -2.28
CA TYR A 85 -9.76 -12.28 -2.43
C TYR A 85 -9.91 -11.69 -3.82
N ARG A 86 -10.95 -12.07 -4.55
CA ARG A 86 -11.30 -11.47 -5.84
C ARG A 86 -12.54 -10.63 -5.67
N PHE A 87 -12.42 -9.34 -6.00
CA PHE A 87 -13.55 -8.42 -5.93
C PHE A 87 -14.65 -8.83 -6.91
N PRO A 88 -15.89 -9.01 -6.43
CA PRO A 88 -17.04 -9.20 -7.31
C PRO A 88 -17.28 -7.92 -8.14
N ARG A 89 -18.42 -7.80 -8.79
CA ARG A 89 -18.83 -6.51 -9.38
C ARG A 89 -18.94 -5.46 -8.27
N PHE A 90 -17.94 -4.56 -8.22
CA PHE A 90 -17.82 -3.56 -7.16
C PHE A 90 -17.21 -2.26 -7.69
N GLY A 91 -17.75 -1.13 -7.20
CA GLY A 91 -17.22 0.22 -7.45
C GLY A 91 -16.99 0.94 -6.13
N LEU A 92 -15.77 1.36 -5.86
CA LEU A 92 -15.42 2.15 -4.69
C LEU A 92 -15.63 3.63 -4.99
N GLY A 93 -16.62 4.25 -4.36
CA GLY A 93 -16.99 5.66 -4.58
C GLY A 93 -15.85 6.64 -4.35
N ALA A 94 -15.98 7.87 -4.88
CA ALA A 94 -15.00 8.95 -4.70
C ALA A 94 -14.74 9.21 -3.21
N HIS A 95 -13.47 9.19 -2.80
CA HIS A 95 -13.03 9.41 -1.41
C HIS A 95 -13.70 8.51 -0.37
N LYS A 96 -14.16 7.31 -0.78
CA LYS A 96 -14.77 6.32 0.11
C LYS A 96 -13.78 5.21 0.45
N SER A 97 -14.08 4.56 1.57
CA SER A 97 -13.35 3.37 2.02
C SER A 97 -14.28 2.15 2.01
N VAL A 98 -13.68 0.97 1.90
CA VAL A 98 -14.32 -0.34 2.02
C VAL A 98 -13.46 -1.25 2.88
N TYR A 99 -14.10 -2.06 3.72
CA TYR A 99 -13.44 -3.08 4.53
C TYR A 99 -13.62 -4.44 3.86
N VAL A 100 -12.53 -5.19 3.72
CA VAL A 100 -12.54 -6.58 3.25
C VAL A 100 -12.28 -7.47 4.47
N HIS A 101 -13.34 -8.04 5.02
CA HIS A 101 -13.30 -8.93 6.17
C HIS A 101 -12.89 -10.34 5.78
N THR A 102 -12.10 -11.02 6.61
CA THR A 102 -11.68 -12.41 6.37
C THR A 102 -12.85 -13.40 6.43
N GLY A 103 -13.78 -13.19 7.33
CA GLY A 103 -14.90 -14.09 7.55
C GLY A 103 -16.01 -14.01 6.51
N ALA A 104 -17.15 -14.57 6.86
CA ALA A 104 -18.35 -14.62 6.01
C ALA A 104 -19.36 -13.55 6.43
N GLY A 105 -20.08 -13.01 5.44
CA GLY A 105 -21.12 -12.00 5.64
C GLY A 105 -21.80 -11.62 4.33
N THR A 106 -22.64 -10.59 4.36
CA THR A 106 -23.32 -10.05 3.18
C THR A 106 -22.60 -8.81 2.68
N ASN A 107 -22.13 -8.84 1.44
CA ASN A 107 -21.44 -7.72 0.82
C ASN A 107 -22.33 -6.47 0.72
N SER A 108 -21.72 -5.31 0.97
CA SER A 108 -22.35 -3.99 0.88
C SER A 108 -21.38 -2.99 0.22
N ALA A 109 -21.78 -1.72 0.17
CA ALA A 109 -20.90 -0.66 -0.35
C ALA A 109 -19.67 -0.39 0.56
N VAL A 110 -19.72 -0.79 1.84
CA VAL A 110 -18.68 -0.50 2.85
C VAL A 110 -18.04 -1.74 3.45
N ASN A 111 -18.66 -2.92 3.34
CA ASN A 111 -18.14 -4.18 3.86
C ASN A 111 -18.20 -5.26 2.78
N LEU A 112 -17.09 -5.91 2.54
CA LEU A 112 -16.92 -7.06 1.68
C LEU A 112 -16.38 -8.21 2.52
N TYR A 113 -16.68 -9.46 2.12
CA TYR A 113 -16.34 -10.63 2.90
C TYR A 113 -15.61 -11.66 2.04
N TRP A 114 -14.46 -12.14 2.53
CA TRP A 114 -13.67 -13.19 1.88
C TRP A 114 -14.42 -14.50 1.86
N GLY A 115 -15.18 -14.77 2.93
CA GLY A 115 -16.06 -15.93 3.03
C GLY A 115 -15.47 -17.12 3.80
N HIS A 116 -14.36 -16.90 4.52
CA HIS A 116 -13.79 -17.93 5.38
C HIS A 116 -14.74 -18.26 6.54
N LYS A 117 -14.74 -19.53 6.97
CA LYS A 117 -15.69 -20.03 7.97
C LYS A 117 -14.97 -20.79 9.08
N PRO A 118 -15.47 -20.68 10.34
CA PRO A 118 -15.01 -21.53 11.42
C PRO A 118 -15.36 -23.01 11.12
N PRO A 119 -14.77 -24.00 11.85
CA PRO A 119 -13.94 -23.79 13.05
C PRO A 119 -12.44 -23.77 12.82
N SER A 120 -11.96 -23.80 11.57
CA SER A 120 -10.53 -23.95 11.27
C SER A 120 -9.72 -22.71 11.67
N SER A 121 -8.62 -22.90 12.39
CA SER A 121 -7.62 -21.87 12.66
C SER A 121 -6.91 -21.38 11.39
N PHE A 122 -6.90 -22.19 10.32
CA PHE A 122 -6.41 -21.81 8.99
C PHE A 122 -7.37 -20.88 8.24
N SER A 123 -8.47 -20.47 8.87
CA SER A 123 -9.41 -19.51 8.30
C SER A 123 -8.98 -18.06 8.43
N TYR A 124 -7.99 -17.75 9.26
CA TYR A 124 -7.35 -16.42 9.31
C TYR A 124 -6.44 -16.23 8.10
N VAL A 125 -6.36 -14.99 7.63
CA VAL A 125 -5.56 -14.60 6.45
C VAL A 125 -4.34 -13.79 6.87
N TRP A 126 -4.51 -12.85 7.77
CA TRP A 126 -3.47 -11.89 8.13
C TRP A 126 -2.69 -12.37 9.35
N ASN A 127 -1.40 -12.66 9.17
CA ASN A 127 -0.58 -13.28 10.20
C ASN A 127 -0.33 -12.36 11.40
N ASN A 128 -0.53 -12.92 12.62
CA ASN A 128 -0.24 -12.26 13.90
C ASN A 128 1.25 -12.27 14.27
N SER A 129 2.09 -12.94 13.50
CA SER A 129 3.52 -13.05 13.77
C SER A 129 4.34 -13.05 12.48
N GLY A 130 5.58 -12.57 12.60
CA GLY A 130 6.48 -12.50 11.44
C GLY A 130 6.07 -11.43 10.44
N THR A 131 6.73 -11.44 9.29
CA THR A 131 6.48 -10.46 8.21
C THR A 131 5.33 -10.92 7.33
N GLU A 132 4.33 -10.07 7.19
CA GLU A 132 3.19 -10.26 6.30
C GLU A 132 3.12 -9.14 5.26
N THR A 133 2.49 -9.40 4.11
CA THR A 133 2.31 -8.41 3.02
C THR A 133 0.92 -8.52 2.43
N ALA A 134 0.16 -7.44 2.54
CA ALA A 134 -1.07 -7.25 1.79
C ALA A 134 -0.73 -6.62 0.43
N ARG A 135 -1.24 -7.20 -0.67
CA ARG A 135 -1.04 -6.69 -2.04
C ARG A 135 -2.37 -6.52 -2.73
N LEU A 136 -2.61 -5.32 -3.23
CA LEU A 136 -3.77 -4.98 -4.05
C LEU A 136 -3.33 -4.96 -5.53
N GLU A 137 -4.00 -5.75 -6.37
CA GLU A 137 -3.74 -5.82 -7.80
C GLU A 137 -5.02 -5.46 -8.57
N ASN A 138 -4.87 -4.77 -9.71
CA ASN A 138 -6.01 -4.49 -10.60
C ASN A 138 -6.41 -5.73 -11.42
N ALA A 139 -7.46 -5.62 -12.24
CA ALA A 139 -7.97 -6.71 -13.05
C ALA A 139 -6.97 -7.26 -14.09
N ALA A 140 -5.93 -6.49 -14.44
CA ALA A 140 -4.84 -6.92 -15.30
C ALA A 140 -3.66 -7.56 -14.53
N GLY A 141 -3.79 -7.74 -13.21
CA GLY A 141 -2.74 -8.29 -12.35
C GLY A 141 -1.61 -7.32 -12.02
N LYS A 142 -1.76 -6.03 -12.37
CA LYS A 142 -0.76 -5.02 -12.01
C LYS A 142 -0.97 -4.59 -10.56
N THR A 143 0.10 -4.59 -9.77
CA THR A 143 0.09 -4.07 -8.39
C THR A 143 -0.29 -2.59 -8.40
N VAL A 144 -1.31 -2.25 -7.61
CA VAL A 144 -1.81 -0.89 -7.38
C VAL A 144 -1.20 -0.33 -6.10
N ASP A 145 -1.22 -1.13 -5.04
CA ASP A 145 -0.58 -0.82 -3.76
C ASP A 145 -0.18 -2.12 -3.05
N TYR A 146 0.80 -2.02 -2.15
CA TYR A 146 1.15 -3.09 -1.23
C TYR A 146 1.65 -2.52 0.08
N ARG A 147 1.38 -3.23 1.18
CA ARG A 147 1.83 -2.87 2.52
C ARG A 147 2.40 -4.09 3.22
N THR A 148 3.53 -3.89 3.86
CA THR A 148 4.21 -4.93 4.64
C THR A 148 4.21 -4.52 6.11
N TYR A 149 3.87 -5.44 7.00
CA TYR A 149 3.96 -5.25 8.44
C TYR A 149 4.66 -6.43 9.11
N VAL A 150 5.08 -6.21 10.34
CA VAL A 150 5.55 -7.28 11.22
C VAL A 150 4.49 -7.50 12.27
N GLY A 151 3.82 -8.64 12.20
CA GLY A 151 2.80 -9.04 13.16
C GLY A 151 3.39 -9.14 14.57
N ARG A 152 2.60 -8.76 15.56
CA ARG A 152 2.95 -8.86 16.99
C ARG A 152 2.06 -9.89 17.63
N SER A 153 2.64 -10.98 18.12
CA SER A 153 1.92 -11.98 18.92
C SER A 153 1.70 -11.43 20.34
N VAL A 154 0.79 -10.45 20.46
CA VAL A 154 0.42 -9.85 21.76
C VAL A 154 -1.05 -10.10 22.03
N PRO A 155 -1.45 -10.24 23.32
CA PRO A 155 -2.86 -10.26 23.68
C PRO A 155 -3.49 -8.90 23.36
N GLY A 156 -4.62 -8.91 22.66
CA GLY A 156 -5.39 -7.72 22.32
C GLY A 156 -5.39 -7.38 20.83
N PRO A 157 -6.19 -6.37 20.44
CA PRO A 157 -6.28 -5.97 19.06
C PRO A 157 -4.94 -5.38 18.58
N ALA A 158 -4.53 -5.76 17.39
CA ALA A 158 -3.35 -5.21 16.74
C ALA A 158 -3.65 -4.91 15.26
N ASP A 159 -3.37 -3.70 14.89
CA ASP A 159 -3.55 -3.13 13.57
C ASP A 159 -2.30 -2.38 13.12
N VAL A 160 -2.26 -2.04 11.85
CA VAL A 160 -1.27 -1.13 11.24
C VAL A 160 -2.00 -0.16 10.34
N ILE A 161 -1.76 1.12 10.55
CA ILE A 161 -2.34 2.20 9.76
C ILE A 161 -1.27 2.75 8.82
N TYR A 162 -1.65 2.96 7.55
CA TYR A 162 -0.77 3.53 6.53
C TYR A 162 -1.37 4.84 6.02
N GLY A 163 -0.52 5.85 5.86
CA GLY A 163 -0.88 7.05 5.13
C GLY A 163 -0.92 6.84 3.61
N PRO A 164 -1.51 7.77 2.87
CA PRO A 164 -1.43 7.82 1.41
C PRO A 164 -0.02 8.14 0.94
#